data_1358b26addad62c5e9612ab84678847b
#
_entry.id   1358b26addad62c5e9612ab84678847b
#
_cell.length_a   1.000
_cell.length_b   1.000
_cell.length_c   1.000
_cell.angle_alpha   90.00
_cell.angle_beta   90.00
_cell.angle_gamma   90.00
#
_symmetry.space_group_name_H-M   'P 1'
#
loop_
_entity.id
_entity.type
_entity.pdbx_description
1 polymer ?
#
loop_
_entity_poly.entity_id
_entity_poly.type
_entity_poly.pdbx_seq_one_letter_code
_entity_poly.pdbx_strand_id
1 'polypeptide(L)'
;MTTLENRPNTALLVIDVQNGVVAEAHERDAVVANVGRMVEKARQEGIPVVWVQHSDEDLAKGSDEWRIVPELAPGDAEPLVHKNYGDSFEDTTLETVLSGLGVGRLVVVGAQTDACVRSTLHGALARGYDATLVSDAHTTEDQTSWGGAAAGPGHRAHKPVLDLPDGAGTDRRDGRDQGRRLRQRLAGGARPDPLTQRPRPNGGSDHACRGHDPPYTS
;
A
#
# COMPACT_ATOMS: atom_id res chain seq x y z
N MET A 1 10.55 5.14 4.27
CA MET A 1 11.34 5.64 3.11
C MET A 1 11.37 4.58 2.04
N THR A 2 11.12 4.96 0.79
CA THR A 2 11.21 4.02 -0.35
C THR A 2 12.60 3.38 -0.46
N THR A 3 12.65 2.11 -0.88
CA THR A 3 13.91 1.41 -1.24
C THR A 3 14.18 1.46 -2.75
N LEU A 4 13.26 2.05 -3.52
CA LEU A 4 13.38 2.18 -4.96
C LEU A 4 14.39 3.29 -5.31
N GLU A 5 15.43 2.91 -6.05
CA GLU A 5 16.44 3.86 -6.51
C GLU A 5 15.89 4.77 -7.61
N ASN A 6 16.31 6.03 -7.61
CA ASN A 6 15.94 7.03 -8.63
C ASN A 6 14.44 7.30 -8.75
N ARG A 7 13.65 7.06 -7.69
CA ARG A 7 12.22 7.36 -7.63
C ARG A 7 11.89 8.32 -6.46
N PRO A 8 12.28 9.59 -6.55
CA PRO A 8 12.08 10.56 -5.48
C PRO A 8 10.65 11.11 -5.40
N ASN A 9 9.83 10.90 -6.44
CA ASN A 9 8.53 11.54 -6.57
C ASN A 9 7.46 10.86 -5.73
N THR A 10 6.39 11.61 -5.47
CA THR A 10 5.16 11.13 -4.81
C THR A 10 4.02 11.10 -5.83
N ALA A 11 3.08 10.17 -5.71
CA ALA A 11 1.80 10.20 -6.41
C ALA A 11 0.64 10.01 -5.43
N LEU A 12 -0.50 10.60 -5.74
CA LEU A 12 -1.79 10.26 -5.14
C LEU A 12 -2.39 9.08 -5.93
N LEU A 13 -2.68 7.99 -5.25
CA LEU A 13 -3.33 6.80 -5.82
C LEU A 13 -4.78 6.74 -5.32
N VAL A 14 -5.73 6.90 -6.23
CA VAL A 14 -7.17 6.86 -5.95
C VAL A 14 -7.70 5.50 -6.38
N ILE A 15 -8.09 4.68 -5.41
CA ILE A 15 -8.44 3.27 -5.63
C ILE A 15 -9.95 3.10 -5.57
N ASP A 16 -10.55 2.61 -6.67
CA ASP A 16 -11.90 2.06 -6.77
C ASP A 16 -13.02 2.92 -6.17
N VAL A 17 -12.95 4.24 -6.31
CA VAL A 17 -14.05 5.13 -5.89
C VAL A 17 -15.12 5.14 -6.99
N GLN A 18 -15.78 3.97 -7.15
CA GLN A 18 -16.78 3.68 -8.18
C GLN A 18 -18.18 3.59 -7.56
N ASN A 19 -19.21 3.88 -8.35
CA ASN A 19 -20.59 3.91 -7.87
C ASN A 19 -20.98 2.62 -7.12
N GLY A 20 -20.73 1.44 -7.69
CA GLY A 20 -21.07 0.16 -7.06
C GLY A 20 -20.17 -0.20 -5.88
N VAL A 21 -18.91 0.27 -5.87
CA VAL A 21 -17.95 -0.05 -4.79
C VAL A 21 -18.21 0.74 -3.52
N VAL A 22 -18.70 1.98 -3.64
CA VAL A 22 -18.91 2.87 -2.49
C VAL A 22 -20.38 3.09 -2.16
N ALA A 23 -21.32 2.44 -2.85
CA ALA A 23 -22.77 2.65 -2.67
C ALA A 23 -23.22 2.52 -1.21
N GLU A 24 -22.79 1.44 -0.56
CA GLU A 24 -23.14 1.11 0.83
C GLU A 24 -21.95 1.33 1.80
N ALA A 25 -20.95 2.10 1.38
CA ALA A 25 -19.76 2.31 2.18
C ALA A 25 -20.02 3.27 3.35
N HIS A 26 -19.36 2.99 4.47
CA HIS A 26 -19.44 3.81 5.68
C HIS A 26 -18.98 5.24 5.42
N GLU A 27 -19.79 6.22 5.84
CA GLU A 27 -19.53 7.67 5.65
C GLU A 27 -19.18 8.04 4.20
N ARG A 28 -19.78 7.36 3.22
CA ARG A 28 -19.54 7.51 1.78
C ARG A 28 -19.33 8.96 1.35
N ASP A 29 -20.26 9.84 1.68
CA ASP A 29 -20.25 11.24 1.18
C ASP A 29 -19.08 12.04 1.78
N ALA A 30 -18.78 11.83 3.07
CA ALA A 30 -17.66 12.47 3.74
C ALA A 30 -16.33 12.01 3.15
N VAL A 31 -16.20 10.68 2.91
CA VAL A 31 -14.97 10.11 2.34
C VAL A 31 -14.78 10.55 0.89
N VAL A 32 -15.81 10.51 0.05
CA VAL A 32 -15.73 10.98 -1.33
C VAL A 32 -15.34 12.46 -1.39
N ALA A 33 -15.92 13.30 -0.52
CA ALA A 33 -15.52 14.70 -0.42
C ALA A 33 -14.05 14.87 0.01
N ASN A 34 -13.55 14.03 0.93
CA ASN A 34 -12.14 14.03 1.34
C ASN A 34 -11.21 13.60 0.19
N VAL A 35 -11.57 12.55 -0.54
CA VAL A 35 -10.85 12.14 -1.75
C VAL A 35 -10.78 13.29 -2.75
N GLY A 36 -11.91 13.97 -3.01
CA GLY A 36 -11.94 15.15 -3.88
C GLY A 36 -10.97 16.25 -3.43
N ARG A 37 -10.93 16.56 -2.12
CA ARG A 37 -9.97 17.54 -1.58
C ARG A 37 -8.52 17.10 -1.77
N MET A 38 -8.22 15.80 -1.61
CA MET A 38 -6.87 15.27 -1.84
C MET A 38 -6.47 15.35 -3.31
N VAL A 39 -7.40 15.08 -4.24
CA VAL A 39 -7.18 15.20 -5.69
C VAL A 39 -6.89 16.66 -6.05
N GLU A 40 -7.71 17.60 -5.60
CA GLU A 40 -7.50 19.03 -5.85
C GLU A 40 -6.16 19.53 -5.28
N LYS A 41 -5.80 19.10 -4.06
CA LYS A 41 -4.52 19.46 -3.46
C LYS A 41 -3.34 18.88 -4.25
N ALA A 42 -3.41 17.63 -4.67
CA ALA A 42 -2.38 17.00 -5.49
C ALA A 42 -2.18 17.76 -6.81
N ARG A 43 -3.26 18.14 -7.50
CA ARG A 43 -3.23 18.93 -8.73
C ARG A 43 -2.57 20.31 -8.52
N GLN A 44 -2.94 21.00 -7.44
CA GLN A 44 -2.38 22.32 -7.10
C GLN A 44 -0.87 22.25 -6.81
N GLU A 45 -0.41 21.14 -6.20
CA GLU A 45 1.00 20.93 -5.88
C GLU A 45 1.79 20.25 -7.01
N GLY A 46 1.16 19.96 -8.15
CA GLY A 46 1.79 19.28 -9.28
C GLY A 46 2.16 17.82 -8.98
N ILE A 47 1.50 17.21 -7.99
CA ILE A 47 1.64 15.78 -7.65
C ILE A 47 0.78 14.97 -8.60
N PRO A 48 1.34 13.97 -9.33
CA PRO A 48 0.56 13.11 -10.19
C PRO A 48 -0.58 12.41 -9.45
N VAL A 49 -1.79 12.46 -10.03
CA VAL A 49 -2.93 11.66 -9.60
C VAL A 49 -3.03 10.45 -10.51
N VAL A 50 -3.05 9.26 -9.92
CA VAL A 50 -3.23 7.98 -10.64
C VAL A 50 -4.52 7.34 -10.16
N TRP A 51 -5.42 7.07 -11.09
CA TRP A 51 -6.71 6.47 -10.83
C TRP A 51 -6.64 4.96 -11.04
N VAL A 52 -7.28 4.22 -10.16
CA VAL A 52 -7.45 2.76 -10.29
C VAL A 52 -8.93 2.46 -10.33
N GLN A 53 -9.32 1.55 -11.22
CA GLN A 53 -10.71 1.18 -11.45
C GLN A 53 -10.83 -0.34 -11.57
N HIS A 54 -11.59 -0.94 -10.66
CA HIS A 54 -11.83 -2.38 -10.61
C HIS A 54 -12.94 -2.78 -11.61
N SER A 55 -12.84 -3.99 -12.13
CA SER A 55 -13.94 -4.66 -12.84
C SER A 55 -13.87 -6.17 -12.63
N ASP A 56 -15.03 -6.79 -12.48
CA ASP A 56 -15.25 -8.23 -12.38
C ASP A 56 -16.63 -8.61 -12.97
N GLU A 57 -17.11 -9.80 -12.63
CA GLU A 57 -18.42 -10.30 -13.11
C GLU A 57 -19.58 -9.48 -12.55
N ASP A 58 -19.48 -9.00 -11.30
CA ASP A 58 -20.51 -8.22 -10.62
C ASP A 58 -20.39 -6.71 -10.91
N LEU A 59 -19.21 -6.25 -11.29
CA LEU A 59 -18.89 -4.86 -11.61
C LEU A 59 -18.44 -4.73 -13.06
N ALA A 60 -19.36 -4.99 -13.98
CA ALA A 60 -19.07 -5.08 -15.41
C ALA A 60 -18.56 -3.76 -15.98
N LYS A 61 -17.42 -3.81 -16.70
CA LYS A 61 -16.82 -2.63 -17.34
C LYS A 61 -17.81 -1.92 -18.24
N GLY A 62 -18.01 -0.62 -18.00
CA GLY A 62 -18.94 0.24 -18.78
C GLY A 62 -20.32 0.36 -18.17
N SER A 63 -20.68 -0.42 -17.13
CA SER A 63 -21.93 -0.24 -16.39
C SER A 63 -21.94 1.07 -15.59
N ASP A 64 -23.10 1.47 -15.08
CA ASP A 64 -23.19 2.65 -14.21
C ASP A 64 -22.48 2.42 -12.86
N GLU A 65 -22.56 1.21 -12.34
CA GLU A 65 -21.89 0.79 -11.10
C GLU A 65 -20.38 0.83 -11.24
N TRP A 66 -19.86 0.51 -12.43
CA TRP A 66 -18.43 0.53 -12.71
C TRP A 66 -17.86 1.95 -12.80
N ARG A 67 -18.65 2.96 -13.14
CA ARG A 67 -18.16 4.33 -13.31
C ARG A 67 -17.62 4.90 -11.98
N ILE A 68 -16.58 5.73 -12.10
CA ILE A 68 -16.14 6.58 -10.99
C ILE A 68 -17.32 7.48 -10.58
N VAL A 69 -17.48 7.68 -9.29
CA VAL A 69 -18.57 8.51 -8.75
C VAL A 69 -18.58 9.90 -9.40
N PRO A 70 -19.78 10.48 -9.66
CA PRO A 70 -19.87 11.75 -10.41
C PRO A 70 -19.25 12.95 -9.70
N GLU A 71 -19.04 12.86 -8.39
CA GLU A 71 -18.36 13.89 -7.59
C GLU A 71 -16.86 13.99 -7.90
N LEU A 72 -16.29 12.97 -8.53
CA LEU A 72 -14.88 12.90 -8.89
C LEU A 72 -14.72 12.78 -10.41
N ALA A 73 -13.83 13.60 -10.97
CA ALA A 73 -13.55 13.58 -12.39
C ALA A 73 -12.04 13.41 -12.64
N PRO A 74 -11.58 12.26 -13.16
CA PRO A 74 -10.21 12.15 -13.66
C PRO A 74 -9.91 13.20 -14.72
N GLY A 75 -8.74 13.80 -14.64
CA GLY A 75 -8.27 14.72 -15.68
C GLY A 75 -7.80 13.97 -16.93
N ASP A 76 -7.89 14.59 -18.12
CA ASP A 76 -7.54 13.95 -19.41
C ASP A 76 -6.09 13.43 -19.45
N ALA A 77 -5.19 14.04 -18.72
CA ALA A 77 -3.78 13.66 -18.64
C ALA A 77 -3.44 12.74 -17.45
N GLU A 78 -4.42 12.44 -16.59
CA GLU A 78 -4.21 11.61 -15.43
C GLU A 78 -4.32 10.12 -15.79
N PRO A 79 -3.32 9.30 -15.44
CA PRO A 79 -3.38 7.87 -15.75
C PRO A 79 -4.56 7.17 -15.08
N LEU A 80 -5.25 6.33 -15.85
CA LEU A 80 -6.31 5.44 -15.39
C LEU A 80 -5.85 3.98 -15.58
N VAL A 81 -5.73 3.26 -14.48
CA VAL A 81 -5.32 1.85 -14.45
C VAL A 81 -6.53 0.98 -14.18
N HIS A 82 -6.77 0.02 -15.07
CA HIS A 82 -7.82 -0.99 -14.88
C HIS A 82 -7.25 -2.24 -14.23
N LYS A 83 -7.98 -2.83 -13.29
CA LYS A 83 -7.62 -4.08 -12.63
C LYS A 83 -8.80 -5.04 -12.47
N ASN A 84 -8.47 -6.32 -12.28
CA ASN A 84 -9.44 -7.39 -12.01
C ASN A 84 -9.14 -8.10 -10.68
N TYR A 85 -8.04 -7.76 -10.00
CA TYR A 85 -7.60 -8.36 -8.74
C TYR A 85 -7.62 -7.33 -7.61
N GLY A 86 -7.50 -7.78 -6.37
CA GLY A 86 -7.48 -6.89 -5.21
C GLY A 86 -6.25 -5.97 -5.17
N ASP A 87 -5.06 -6.50 -5.47
CA ASP A 87 -3.83 -5.70 -5.58
C ASP A 87 -3.82 -4.92 -6.91
N SER A 88 -3.71 -3.59 -6.83
CA SER A 88 -3.65 -2.74 -8.01
C SER A 88 -2.40 -2.93 -8.87
N PHE A 89 -1.39 -3.64 -8.37
CA PHE A 89 -0.20 -4.01 -9.13
C PHE A 89 -0.34 -5.34 -9.87
N GLU A 90 -1.30 -6.19 -9.50
CA GLU A 90 -1.46 -7.52 -10.06
C GLU A 90 -2.05 -7.46 -11.46
N ASP A 91 -1.29 -7.94 -12.45
CA ASP A 91 -1.65 -7.97 -13.87
C ASP A 91 -2.17 -6.62 -14.42
N THR A 92 -1.47 -5.53 -14.06
CA THR A 92 -1.82 -4.17 -14.45
C THR A 92 -0.62 -3.37 -14.98
N THR A 93 -0.90 -2.18 -15.49
CA THR A 93 0.13 -1.22 -15.92
C THR A 93 0.62 -0.30 -14.79
N LEU A 94 0.15 -0.46 -13.55
CA LEU A 94 0.43 0.48 -12.47
C LEU A 94 1.93 0.68 -12.22
N GLU A 95 2.71 -0.41 -12.15
CA GLU A 95 4.17 -0.32 -11.96
C GLU A 95 4.85 0.47 -13.09
N THR A 96 4.43 0.24 -14.34
CA THR A 96 4.97 0.95 -15.50
C THR A 96 4.65 2.46 -15.41
N VAL A 97 3.42 2.82 -15.06
CA VAL A 97 2.98 4.21 -14.88
C VAL A 97 3.80 4.89 -13.78
N LEU A 98 3.89 4.29 -12.59
CA LEU A 98 4.60 4.84 -11.44
C LEU A 98 6.10 4.97 -11.71
N SER A 99 6.68 3.98 -12.38
CA SER A 99 8.08 3.99 -12.79
C SER A 99 8.37 5.14 -13.77
N GLY A 100 7.53 5.29 -14.78
CA GLY A 100 7.65 6.36 -15.78
C GLY A 100 7.55 7.77 -15.16
N LEU A 101 6.80 7.90 -14.07
CA LEU A 101 6.66 9.15 -13.29
C LEU A 101 7.76 9.32 -12.23
N GLY A 102 8.71 8.38 -12.09
CA GLY A 102 9.75 8.40 -11.06
C GLY A 102 9.20 8.34 -9.63
N VAL A 103 8.05 7.69 -9.44
CA VAL A 103 7.34 7.63 -8.15
C VAL A 103 7.91 6.50 -7.29
N GLY A 104 8.31 6.83 -6.06
CA GLY A 104 8.70 5.88 -5.01
C GLY A 104 7.87 6.03 -3.73
N ARG A 105 7.00 7.04 -3.66
CA ARG A 105 6.09 7.27 -2.54
C ARG A 105 4.65 7.36 -3.02
N LEU A 106 3.74 6.68 -2.30
CA LEU A 106 2.32 6.66 -2.60
C LEU A 106 1.53 7.24 -1.43
N VAL A 107 0.65 8.17 -1.74
CA VAL A 107 -0.44 8.59 -0.85
C VAL A 107 -1.69 7.90 -1.37
N VAL A 108 -2.30 7.05 -0.55
CA VAL A 108 -3.38 6.15 -0.96
C VAL A 108 -4.70 6.60 -0.36
N VAL A 109 -5.73 6.67 -1.20
CA VAL A 109 -7.12 6.97 -0.83
C VAL A 109 -8.07 6.02 -1.57
N GLY A 110 -9.32 5.89 -1.13
CA GLY A 110 -10.36 5.16 -1.86
C GLY A 110 -10.98 3.98 -1.12
N ALA A 111 -11.37 2.93 -1.83
CA ALA A 111 -12.16 1.80 -1.32
C ALA A 111 -11.71 0.45 -1.94
N GLN A 112 -12.08 -0.71 -1.35
CA GLN A 112 -12.52 -0.81 0.04
C GLN A 112 -11.31 -1.04 0.94
N THR A 113 -11.32 -0.51 2.16
CA THR A 113 -10.21 -0.55 3.12
C THR A 113 -9.66 -1.95 3.32
N ASP A 114 -10.55 -2.92 3.57
CA ASP A 114 -10.18 -4.31 3.93
C ASP A 114 -9.92 -5.20 2.72
N ALA A 115 -10.11 -4.70 1.52
CA ALA A 115 -9.93 -5.42 0.27
C ALA A 115 -8.84 -4.77 -0.60
N CYS A 116 -9.22 -4.00 -1.60
CA CYS A 116 -8.33 -3.45 -2.63
C CYS A 116 -7.29 -2.47 -2.06
N VAL A 117 -7.69 -1.61 -1.12
CA VAL A 117 -6.78 -0.67 -0.46
C VAL A 117 -5.70 -1.43 0.31
N ARG A 118 -6.10 -2.39 1.18
CA ARG A 118 -5.16 -3.21 1.96
C ARG A 118 -4.23 -4.02 1.06
N SER A 119 -4.79 -4.70 0.05
CA SER A 119 -4.00 -5.53 -0.87
C SER A 119 -2.97 -4.69 -1.63
N THR A 120 -3.38 -3.52 -2.13
CA THR A 120 -2.49 -2.59 -2.84
C THR A 120 -1.41 -2.01 -1.93
N LEU A 121 -1.73 -1.67 -0.67
CA LEU A 121 -0.73 -1.20 0.30
C LEU A 121 0.34 -2.28 0.56
N HIS A 122 -0.06 -3.54 0.76
CA HIS A 122 0.88 -4.64 0.94
C HIS A 122 1.71 -4.88 -0.33
N GLY A 123 1.07 -4.84 -1.51
CA GLY A 123 1.73 -4.94 -2.80
C GLY A 123 2.77 -3.83 -3.02
N ALA A 124 2.44 -2.59 -2.66
CA ALA A 124 3.34 -1.45 -2.73
C ALA A 124 4.55 -1.63 -1.81
N LEU A 125 4.33 -1.99 -0.54
CA LEU A 125 5.41 -2.21 0.45
C LEU A 125 6.33 -3.34 0.02
N ALA A 126 5.78 -4.46 -0.49
CA ALA A 126 6.56 -5.60 -0.97
C ALA A 126 7.46 -5.23 -2.18
N ARG A 127 7.06 -4.23 -2.97
CA ARG A 127 7.82 -3.70 -4.12
C ARG A 127 8.79 -2.58 -3.75
N GLY A 128 8.84 -2.16 -2.48
CA GLY A 128 9.77 -1.15 -1.99
C GLY A 128 9.25 0.30 -2.04
N TYR A 129 7.98 0.52 -2.33
CA TYR A 129 7.35 1.83 -2.20
C TYR A 129 7.25 2.25 -0.74
N ASP A 130 7.29 3.55 -0.51
CA ASP A 130 6.86 4.18 0.76
C ASP A 130 5.38 4.54 0.60
N ALA A 131 4.49 3.86 1.30
CA ALA A 131 3.05 4.01 1.13
C ALA A 131 2.38 4.55 2.40
N THR A 132 1.51 5.54 2.24
CA THR A 132 0.74 6.18 3.29
C THR A 132 -0.73 6.14 2.95
N LEU A 133 -1.56 5.67 3.87
CA LEU A 133 -3.02 5.72 3.76
C LEU A 133 -3.56 6.97 4.46
N VAL A 134 -4.40 7.75 3.77
CA VAL A 134 -5.05 8.94 4.33
C VAL A 134 -6.23 8.51 5.20
N SER A 135 -6.17 8.81 6.49
CA SER A 135 -7.04 8.21 7.52
C SER A 135 -8.54 8.52 7.43
N ASP A 136 -8.91 9.58 6.70
CA ASP A 136 -10.29 10.06 6.53
C ASP A 136 -10.73 10.09 5.05
N ALA A 137 -9.92 9.51 4.17
CA ALA A 137 -10.18 9.43 2.73
C ALA A 137 -10.18 7.98 2.21
N HIS A 138 -10.51 7.03 3.07
CA HIS A 138 -10.76 5.63 2.70
C HIS A 138 -11.96 5.09 3.45
N THR A 139 -12.65 4.11 2.86
CA THR A 139 -13.84 3.51 3.44
C THR A 139 -14.00 2.05 3.06
N THR A 140 -14.91 1.38 3.75
CA THR A 140 -15.36 0.01 3.50
C THR A 140 -16.86 -0.09 3.79
N GLU A 141 -17.53 -1.10 3.27
CA GLU A 141 -18.90 -1.43 3.63
C GLU A 141 -18.97 -2.24 4.93
N ASP A 142 -20.17 -2.38 5.48
CA ASP A 142 -20.43 -3.24 6.63
C ASP A 142 -20.38 -4.72 6.22
N GLN A 143 -19.37 -5.45 6.70
CA GLN A 143 -19.16 -6.86 6.38
C GLN A 143 -19.73 -7.82 7.44
N THR A 144 -20.52 -7.32 8.39
CA THR A 144 -21.06 -8.16 9.48
C THR A 144 -21.95 -9.28 8.98
N SER A 145 -22.66 -9.11 7.88
CA SER A 145 -23.47 -10.13 7.23
C SER A 145 -22.65 -11.34 6.76
N TRP A 146 -21.36 -11.17 6.53
CA TRP A 146 -20.41 -12.20 6.10
C TRP A 146 -19.44 -12.63 7.21
N GLY A 147 -19.71 -12.22 8.45
CA GLY A 147 -18.87 -12.54 9.60
C GLY A 147 -17.63 -11.65 9.72
N GLY A 148 -17.55 -10.58 8.94
CA GLY A 148 -16.53 -9.56 9.05
C GLY A 148 -16.82 -8.56 10.16
N ALA A 149 -15.96 -7.58 10.31
CA ALA A 149 -16.15 -6.49 11.27
C ALA A 149 -17.16 -5.46 10.74
N ALA A 150 -17.89 -4.82 11.65
CA ALA A 150 -18.75 -3.68 11.31
C ALA A 150 -17.92 -2.51 10.78
N ALA A 151 -18.39 -1.86 9.73
CA ALA A 151 -17.83 -0.59 9.31
C ALA A 151 -18.03 0.45 10.44
N GLY A 152 -16.97 1.14 10.84
CA GLY A 152 -17.08 2.12 11.94
C GLY A 152 -15.73 2.75 12.32
N PRO A 153 -15.71 3.65 13.31
CA PRO A 153 -14.51 4.40 13.70
C PRO A 153 -13.34 3.53 14.20
N GLY A 154 -13.55 2.22 14.41
CA GLY A 154 -12.50 1.24 14.73
C GLY A 154 -11.71 0.73 13.53
N HIS A 155 -12.20 0.94 12.30
CA HIS A 155 -11.52 0.60 11.05
C HIS A 155 -10.41 1.61 10.68
N ARG A 156 -9.93 2.37 11.62
CA ARG A 156 -8.72 3.17 11.42
C ARG A 156 -7.56 2.22 11.20
N ALA A 157 -7.25 1.97 9.92
CA ALA A 157 -6.00 1.31 9.56
C ALA A 157 -4.87 1.94 10.37
N HIS A 158 -4.03 1.11 10.98
CA HIS A 158 -2.92 1.57 11.79
C HIS A 158 -2.16 2.70 11.09
N LYS A 159 -2.15 3.87 11.74
CA LYS A 159 -1.40 5.04 11.25
C LYS A 159 0.04 4.67 10.89
N PRO A 160 0.58 5.29 9.81
CA PRO A 160 1.28 6.53 10.00
C PRO A 160 0.63 7.69 9.24
N VAL A 161 0.21 8.67 10.00
CA VAL A 161 -0.19 9.99 9.49
C VAL A 161 1.06 10.67 8.97
N LEU A 162 1.07 11.04 7.70
CA LEU A 162 1.89 12.14 7.23
C LEU A 162 1.02 13.40 7.30
N ASP A 163 1.31 14.27 8.29
CA ASP A 163 1.02 15.68 8.14
C ASP A 163 1.87 16.15 6.95
N LEU A 164 1.23 16.44 5.84
CA LEU A 164 1.87 17.20 4.78
C LEU A 164 2.15 18.57 5.38
N PRO A 165 3.41 19.04 5.43
CA PRO A 165 3.72 20.36 5.97
C PRO A 165 3.00 21.43 5.15
N ASP A 166 2.26 22.30 5.84
CA ASP A 166 1.74 23.52 5.26
C ASP A 166 2.90 24.33 4.66
N GLY A 167 2.81 24.54 3.35
CA GLY A 167 3.59 25.52 2.62
C GLY A 167 5.12 25.41 2.76
N ALA A 168 5.80 25.08 1.68
CA ALA A 168 7.25 25.08 1.57
C ALA A 168 7.87 26.42 1.98
N GLY A 169 8.22 26.52 3.25
CA GLY A 169 9.22 27.45 3.74
C GLY A 169 10.58 26.79 3.58
N THR A 170 11.41 27.34 2.70
CA THR A 170 12.82 26.99 2.55
C THR A 170 13.59 27.19 3.85
N ASP A 171 13.81 26.12 4.62
CA ASP A 171 14.91 26.11 5.58
C ASP A 171 15.66 24.77 5.50
N ARG A 172 16.76 24.79 4.78
CA ARG A 172 17.75 23.73 4.73
C ARG A 172 18.56 23.80 6.02
N ARG A 173 18.12 23.11 7.07
CA ARG A 173 18.97 22.78 8.21
C ARG A 173 18.84 21.33 8.62
N ASP A 174 19.87 20.61 8.24
CA ASP A 174 20.58 19.58 9.02
C ASP A 174 19.81 18.31 9.43
N GLY A 175 19.61 17.43 8.44
CA GLY A 175 19.24 16.02 8.68
C GLY A 175 20.40 15.11 9.18
N ARG A 176 21.58 15.67 9.55
CA ARG A 176 22.77 14.84 9.91
C ARG A 176 22.87 14.47 11.39
N ASP A 177 22.11 15.08 12.27
CA ASP A 177 22.28 14.87 13.73
C ASP A 177 21.38 13.76 14.31
N GLN A 178 20.24 13.44 13.69
CA GLN A 178 19.35 12.37 14.17
C GLN A 178 19.89 10.96 13.85
N GLY A 179 20.60 10.79 12.74
CA GLY A 179 21.22 9.51 12.38
C GLY A 179 22.40 9.13 13.29
N ARG A 180 23.04 10.09 13.92
CA ARG A 180 24.18 9.87 14.80
C ARG A 180 23.78 9.39 16.19
N ARG A 181 22.66 9.88 16.70
CA ARG A 181 22.13 9.48 18.04
C ARG A 181 21.55 8.07 18.06
N LEU A 182 20.99 7.61 16.93
CA LEU A 182 20.46 6.24 16.84
C LEU A 182 21.57 5.19 16.73
N ARG A 183 22.66 5.52 16.03
CA ARG A 183 23.84 4.61 15.90
C ARG A 183 24.62 4.46 17.21
N GLN A 184 24.66 5.47 18.07
CA GLN A 184 25.33 5.39 19.39
C GLN A 184 24.54 4.57 20.41
N ARG A 185 23.21 4.48 20.30
CA ARG A 185 22.40 3.61 21.18
C ARG A 185 22.49 2.12 20.83
N LEU A 186 22.77 1.79 19.57
CA LEU A 186 22.90 0.39 19.12
C LEU A 186 24.32 -0.17 19.29
N ALA A 187 25.32 0.65 19.48
CA ALA A 187 26.71 0.23 19.67
C ALA A 187 27.12 0.02 21.16
N GLY A 188 26.24 0.31 22.11
CA GLY A 188 26.56 0.32 23.56
C GLY A 188 26.00 -0.87 24.35
N GLY A 189 25.57 -1.96 23.74
CA GLY A 189 24.91 -3.03 24.47
C GLY A 189 25.28 -4.45 24.06
N ALA A 190 26.56 -4.83 24.24
CA ALA A 190 26.91 -6.25 24.28
C ALA A 190 28.02 -6.47 25.26
N ARG A 191 27.69 -6.83 26.50
CA ARG A 191 28.62 -7.50 27.41
C ARG A 191 28.62 -8.97 27.08
N PRO A 192 29.78 -9.64 26.93
CA PRO A 192 29.81 -11.07 26.72
C PRO A 192 29.53 -11.80 28.05
N ASP A 193 28.65 -12.78 28.00
CA ASP A 193 28.36 -13.69 29.11
C ASP A 193 29.44 -14.80 29.16
N PRO A 194 30.12 -15.02 30.29
CA PRO A 194 31.19 -16.00 30.40
C PRO A 194 30.67 -17.31 30.99
N LEU A 195 29.97 -18.15 30.28
CA LEU A 195 29.73 -19.57 30.66
C LEU A 195 29.03 -20.30 29.50
N THR A 196 29.81 -21.04 28.70
CA THR A 196 29.47 -22.42 28.27
C THR A 196 30.59 -22.95 27.36
N GLN A 197 31.66 -23.40 28.01
CA GLN A 197 32.47 -24.48 27.40
C GLN A 197 31.73 -25.80 27.68
N ARG A 198 31.34 -26.50 26.65
CA ARG A 198 31.06 -27.94 26.69
C ARG A 198 31.78 -28.62 25.50
N PRO A 199 32.40 -29.78 25.80
CA PRO A 199 33.27 -30.47 24.85
C PRO A 199 32.50 -31.24 23.79
N ARG A 200 33.14 -31.41 22.61
CA ARG A 200 32.67 -32.26 21.53
C ARG A 200 32.85 -33.72 21.88
N PRO A 201 31.94 -34.64 21.56
CA PRO A 201 32.25 -36.05 21.41
C PRO A 201 32.62 -36.39 19.98
N ASN A 202 33.62 -37.23 19.87
CA ASN A 202 34.12 -37.88 18.68
C ASN A 202 33.17 -38.95 18.11
N GLY A 203 33.24 -39.10 16.81
CA GLY A 203 33.37 -40.40 16.17
C GLY A 203 32.09 -41.14 15.74
N GLY A 204 32.04 -41.50 14.47
CA GLY A 204 31.56 -42.80 14.12
C GLY A 204 30.52 -42.92 13.02
N SER A 205 31.01 -43.27 11.84
CA SER A 205 30.50 -44.29 10.90
C SER A 205 29.19 -44.09 10.12
N ASP A 206 29.42 -44.05 8.83
CA ASP A 206 28.69 -44.60 7.68
C ASP A 206 27.41 -45.40 7.97
N HIS A 207 26.33 -45.05 7.29
CA HIS A 207 25.52 -46.06 6.61
C HIS A 207 24.73 -45.42 5.45
N ALA A 208 25.07 -45.89 4.27
CA ALA A 208 24.31 -45.73 3.04
C ALA A 208 22.97 -46.46 3.14
N CYS A 209 21.91 -45.85 2.69
CA CYS A 209 20.70 -46.54 2.26
C CYS A 209 20.18 -45.95 0.96
N ARG A 210 20.11 -46.87 0.02
CA ARG A 210 19.68 -46.73 -1.38
C ARG A 210 18.18 -46.47 -1.47
N GLY A 211 17.85 -45.82 -2.56
CA GLY A 211 16.62 -45.49 -3.20
C GLY A 211 15.45 -46.44 -3.15
N HIS A 212 14.30 -45.84 -3.36
CA HIS A 212 13.16 -46.43 -4.07
C HIS A 212 12.27 -45.30 -4.54
N ASP A 213 12.24 -45.10 -5.85
CA ASP A 213 11.15 -44.42 -6.56
C ASP A 213 9.98 -45.37 -6.71
N PRO A 214 8.72 -44.90 -6.62
CA PRO A 214 7.59 -45.60 -7.19
C PRO A 214 7.04 -44.89 -8.45
N PRO A 215 6.47 -45.64 -9.38
CA PRO A 215 6.16 -45.19 -10.72
C PRO A 215 4.80 -44.52 -10.83
N TYR A 216 4.72 -43.50 -11.67
CA TYR A 216 3.47 -43.01 -12.26
C TYR A 216 2.98 -44.00 -13.32
N THR A 217 1.70 -44.40 -13.25
CA THR A 217 0.91 -44.86 -14.43
C THR A 217 -0.55 -44.44 -14.31
N SER A 218 -1.01 -43.86 -15.42
CA SER A 218 -2.36 -43.72 -16.00
C SER A 218 -3.29 -42.75 -15.35
#